data_47a8cc53981d433eb33bb0d9c1cc564f
#
_entry.id   47a8cc53981d433eb33bb0d9c1cc564f
#
_cell.length_a   1.000
_cell.length_b   1.000
_cell.length_c   1.000
_cell.angle_alpha   90.00
_cell.angle_beta   90.00
_cell.angle_gamma   90.00
#
_symmetry.space_group_name_H-M   'P 1'
#
loop_
_entity.id
_entity.type
_entity.pdbx_description
1 polymer ?
#
loop_
_entity_poly.entity_id
_entity_poly.type
_entity_poly.pdbx_seq_one_letter_code
_entity_poly.pdbx_strand_id
1 'polypeptide(L)'
;RIAGGVTNSPVWLQIFADIFQATLEIVDVKEHGTLGTAMTAAVMVGWFAEVFSASNDMVHVSRTVSPNPENHRVYQTKYQLYKNLLSEMQSPWKSCSNYIAH
;
A
#
# COMPACT_ATOMS: atom_id res chain seq x y z
N ARG A 1 -6.15 -3.23 -3.55
CA ARG A 1 -5.55 -2.39 -4.60
C ARG A 1 -4.25 -1.78 -4.12
N ILE A 2 -3.30 -1.60 -5.03
CA ILE A 2 -2.01 -0.96 -4.76
C ILE A 2 -1.73 0.10 -5.84
N ALA A 3 -1.12 1.20 -5.42
CA ALA A 3 -0.84 2.36 -6.26
C ALA A 3 0.52 2.97 -5.91
N GLY A 4 0.99 3.88 -6.75
CA GLY A 4 2.24 4.61 -6.56
C GLY A 4 3.44 3.96 -7.24
N GLY A 5 4.62 4.51 -7.00
CA GLY A 5 5.86 4.12 -7.70
C GLY A 5 6.24 2.64 -7.60
N VAL A 6 5.79 1.97 -6.55
CA VAL A 6 6.01 0.52 -6.35
C VAL A 6 5.39 -0.33 -7.46
N THR A 7 4.34 0.16 -8.12
CA THR A 7 3.66 -0.56 -9.21
C THR A 7 4.53 -0.71 -10.48
N ASN A 8 5.61 0.05 -10.59
CA ASN A 8 6.58 -0.04 -11.68
C ASN A 8 7.56 -1.21 -11.53
N SER A 9 7.63 -1.86 -10.36
CA SER A 9 8.53 -2.96 -10.10
C SER A 9 7.78 -4.27 -9.88
N PRO A 10 7.84 -5.23 -10.83
CA PRO A 10 7.22 -6.55 -10.65
C PRO A 10 7.74 -7.29 -9.42
N VAL A 11 9.02 -7.13 -9.10
CA VAL A 11 9.63 -7.77 -7.92
C VAL A 11 9.02 -7.25 -6.62
N TRP A 12 8.86 -5.93 -6.48
CA TRP A 12 8.21 -5.33 -5.31
C TRP A 12 6.75 -5.75 -5.19
N LEU A 13 6.02 -5.79 -6.29
CA LEU A 13 4.62 -6.24 -6.29
C LEU A 13 4.49 -7.68 -5.80
N GLN A 14 5.39 -8.58 -6.26
CA GLN A 14 5.39 -9.96 -5.79
C GLN A 14 5.72 -10.07 -4.29
N ILE A 15 6.72 -9.30 -3.81
CA ILE A 15 7.07 -9.25 -2.39
C ILE A 15 5.86 -8.80 -1.55
N PHE A 16 5.15 -7.75 -1.97
CA PHE A 16 3.95 -7.30 -1.25
C PHE A 16 2.84 -8.34 -1.26
N ALA A 17 2.56 -8.97 -2.42
CA ALA A 17 1.57 -10.02 -2.51
C ALA A 17 1.90 -11.18 -1.55
N ASP A 18 3.17 -11.60 -1.51
CA ASP A 18 3.65 -12.70 -0.68
C ASP A 18 3.61 -12.38 0.82
N ILE A 19 3.95 -11.14 1.19
CA ILE A 19 3.88 -10.69 2.60
C ILE A 19 2.43 -10.65 3.09
N PHE A 20 1.55 -10.04 2.30
CA PHE A 20 0.14 -9.87 2.68
C PHE A 20 -0.71 -11.13 2.45
N GLN A 21 -0.18 -12.11 1.72
CA GLN A 21 -0.94 -13.29 1.27
C GLN A 21 -2.28 -12.91 0.61
N ALA A 22 -2.23 -11.89 -0.20
CA ALA A 22 -3.40 -11.33 -0.87
C ALA A 22 -3.07 -11.02 -2.34
N THR A 23 -4.06 -11.25 -3.20
CA THR A 23 -3.96 -10.80 -4.58
C THR A 23 -4.00 -9.29 -4.64
N LEU A 24 -2.98 -8.70 -5.28
CA LEU A 24 -2.89 -7.26 -5.49
C LEU A 24 -3.53 -6.89 -6.82
N GLU A 25 -4.40 -5.89 -6.79
CA GLU A 25 -4.94 -5.23 -7.98
C GLU A 25 -4.15 -3.98 -8.27
N ILE A 26 -3.61 -3.88 -9.48
CA ILE A 26 -2.83 -2.73 -9.94
C ILE A 26 -3.70 -1.88 -10.87
N VAL A 27 -3.80 -0.61 -10.57
CA VAL A 27 -4.58 0.36 -11.33
C VAL A 27 -3.70 1.01 -12.40
N ASP A 28 -4.20 1.09 -13.63
CA ASP A 28 -3.51 1.70 -14.76
C ASP A 28 -3.71 3.23 -14.78
N VAL A 29 -3.10 3.89 -13.80
CA VAL A 29 -3.11 5.35 -13.69
C VAL A 29 -1.74 5.83 -13.25
N LYS A 30 -1.18 6.79 -13.99
CA LYS A 30 0.11 7.39 -13.64
C LYS A 30 0.00 8.32 -12.43
N GLU A 31 -1.07 9.11 -12.35
CA GLU A 31 -1.29 10.14 -11.35
C GLU A 31 -2.55 9.85 -10.52
N HIS A 32 -2.40 9.04 -9.48
CA HIS A 32 -3.51 8.61 -8.62
C HIS A 32 -4.16 9.76 -7.85
N GLY A 33 -3.38 10.76 -7.43
CA GLY A 33 -3.89 11.96 -6.76
C GLY A 33 -4.79 12.78 -7.68
N THR A 34 -4.39 12.95 -8.93
CA THR A 34 -5.17 13.66 -9.96
C THR A 34 -6.49 12.94 -10.24
N LEU A 35 -6.46 11.61 -10.36
CA LEU A 35 -7.68 10.81 -10.52
C LEU A 35 -8.63 10.98 -9.34
N GLY A 36 -8.11 10.91 -8.09
CA GLY A 36 -8.92 11.13 -6.89
C GLY A 36 -9.59 12.50 -6.84
N THR A 37 -8.85 13.55 -7.25
CA THR A 37 -9.39 14.91 -7.37
C THR A 37 -10.49 14.97 -8.43
N ALA A 38 -10.28 14.34 -9.58
CA ALA A 38 -11.27 14.30 -10.66
C ALA A 38 -12.55 13.57 -10.22
N MET A 39 -12.44 12.45 -9.49
CA MET A 39 -13.61 11.76 -8.92
C MET A 39 -14.38 12.66 -7.95
N THR A 40 -13.69 13.38 -7.08
CA THR A 40 -14.32 14.31 -6.15
C THR A 40 -15.05 15.43 -6.90
N ALA A 41 -14.43 16.01 -7.91
CA ALA A 41 -15.05 17.04 -8.75
C ALA A 41 -16.30 16.51 -9.49
N ALA A 42 -16.23 15.30 -10.02
CA ALA A 42 -17.36 14.64 -10.70
C ALA A 42 -18.57 14.44 -9.77
N VAL A 43 -18.32 14.10 -8.49
CA VAL A 43 -19.38 14.05 -7.48
C VAL A 43 -19.93 15.44 -7.17
N MET A 44 -19.07 16.45 -7.03
CA MET A 44 -19.51 17.83 -6.73
C MET A 44 -20.40 18.42 -7.82
N VAL A 45 -20.15 18.08 -9.10
CA VAL A 45 -20.99 18.54 -10.22
C VAL A 45 -22.19 17.63 -10.50
N GLY A 46 -22.38 16.57 -9.70
CA GLY A 46 -23.55 15.70 -9.78
C GLY A 46 -23.47 14.60 -10.84
N TRP A 47 -22.30 14.32 -11.43
CA TRP A 47 -22.14 13.20 -12.35
C TRP A 47 -22.22 11.83 -11.67
N PHE A 48 -21.80 11.78 -10.41
CA PHE A 48 -21.91 10.60 -9.55
C PHE A 48 -22.55 10.99 -8.21
N ALA A 49 -23.29 10.06 -7.62
CA ALA A 49 -23.93 10.28 -6.33
C ALA A 49 -22.91 10.34 -5.18
N GLU A 50 -21.82 9.58 -5.30
CA GLU A 50 -20.79 9.45 -4.28
C GLU A 50 -19.45 9.02 -4.91
N VAL A 51 -18.36 9.19 -4.14
CA VAL A 51 -16.99 8.85 -4.61
C VAL A 51 -16.84 7.37 -4.92
N PHE A 52 -17.54 6.48 -4.22
CA PHE A 52 -17.51 5.06 -4.48
C PHE A 52 -18.03 4.72 -5.88
N SER A 53 -19.14 5.32 -6.29
CA SER A 53 -19.69 5.17 -7.65
C SER A 53 -18.73 5.68 -8.71
N ALA A 54 -18.13 6.86 -8.49
CA ALA A 54 -17.11 7.41 -9.37
C ALA A 54 -15.89 6.49 -9.48
N SER A 55 -15.46 5.90 -8.36
CA SER A 55 -14.34 4.96 -8.34
C SER A 55 -14.61 3.69 -9.15
N ASN A 56 -15.84 3.17 -9.12
CA ASN A 56 -16.19 1.99 -9.90
C ASN A 56 -16.12 2.23 -11.42
N ASP A 57 -16.47 3.42 -11.86
CA ASP A 57 -16.46 3.79 -13.29
C ASP A 57 -15.10 4.29 -13.77
N MET A 58 -14.38 5.04 -12.95
CA MET A 58 -13.17 5.76 -13.36
C MET A 58 -11.87 5.00 -13.04
N VAL A 59 -11.92 3.95 -12.21
CA VAL A 59 -10.74 3.19 -11.81
C VAL A 59 -10.74 1.83 -12.48
N HIS A 60 -9.79 1.59 -13.37
CA HIS A 60 -9.64 0.32 -14.06
C HIS A 60 -8.43 -0.46 -13.52
N VAL A 61 -8.68 -1.73 -13.17
CA VAL A 61 -7.62 -2.68 -12.81
C VAL A 61 -6.96 -3.17 -14.08
N SER A 62 -5.68 -2.87 -14.25
CA SER A 62 -4.91 -3.27 -15.44
C SER A 62 -4.35 -4.68 -15.35
N ARG A 63 -3.99 -5.09 -14.14
CA ARG A 63 -3.41 -6.41 -13.87
C ARG A 63 -3.55 -6.78 -12.40
N THR A 64 -3.38 -8.08 -12.13
CA THR A 64 -3.34 -8.62 -10.77
C THR A 64 -2.03 -9.37 -10.53
N VAL A 65 -1.59 -9.42 -9.26
CA VAL A 65 -0.44 -10.21 -8.82
C VAL A 65 -0.90 -11.09 -7.68
N SER A 66 -0.84 -12.40 -7.87
CA SER A 66 -1.20 -13.37 -6.83
C SER A 66 -0.01 -13.70 -5.94
N PRO A 67 -0.23 -13.98 -4.64
CA PRO A 67 0.83 -14.38 -3.73
C PRO A 67 1.38 -15.76 -4.08
N ASN A 68 2.68 -15.97 -3.80
CA ASN A 68 3.27 -17.30 -3.77
C ASN A 68 3.19 -17.85 -2.33
N PRO A 69 2.40 -18.90 -2.07
CA PRO A 69 2.25 -19.47 -0.72
C PRO A 69 3.56 -20.00 -0.14
N GLU A 70 4.51 -20.45 -0.97
CA GLU A 70 5.79 -20.98 -0.52
C GLU A 70 6.64 -19.92 0.20
N ASN A 71 6.49 -18.66 -0.18
CA ASN A 71 7.23 -17.55 0.41
C ASN A 71 6.62 -17.08 1.75
N HIS A 72 5.41 -17.46 2.06
CA HIS A 72 4.69 -16.98 3.24
C HIS A 72 5.44 -17.24 4.54
N ARG A 73 5.94 -18.46 4.73
CA ARG A 73 6.68 -18.83 5.95
C ARG A 73 7.94 -17.98 6.16
N VAL A 74 8.66 -17.69 5.07
CA VAL A 74 9.87 -16.88 5.12
C VAL A 74 9.53 -15.46 5.57
N TYR A 75 8.49 -14.87 5.00
CA TYR A 75 8.07 -13.51 5.36
C TYR A 75 7.45 -13.42 6.75
N GLN A 76 6.73 -14.44 7.22
CA GLN A 76 6.27 -14.50 8.61
C GLN A 76 7.44 -14.47 9.59
N THR A 77 8.48 -15.26 9.35
CA THR A 77 9.68 -15.28 10.20
C THR A 77 10.36 -13.90 10.23
N LYS A 78 10.54 -13.28 9.06
CA LYS A 78 11.11 -11.93 8.96
C LYS A 78 10.25 -10.88 9.67
N TYR A 79 8.93 -10.99 9.59
CA TYR A 79 8.03 -10.07 10.27
C TYR A 79 8.10 -10.20 11.80
N GLN A 80 8.26 -11.41 12.33
CA GLN A 80 8.50 -11.60 13.78
C GLN A 80 9.83 -10.96 14.21
N LEU A 81 10.90 -11.16 13.43
CA LEU A 81 12.18 -10.50 13.70
C LEU A 81 12.05 -8.97 13.67
N TYR A 82 11.33 -8.44 12.72
CA TYR A 82 11.07 -6.99 12.63
C TYR A 82 10.32 -6.48 13.87
N LYS A 83 9.28 -7.17 14.31
CA LYS A 83 8.53 -6.78 15.52
C LYS A 83 9.40 -6.82 16.78
N ASN A 84 10.24 -7.84 16.93
CA ASN A 84 11.16 -7.95 18.04
C ASN A 84 12.16 -6.77 18.02
N LEU A 85 12.73 -6.47 16.85
CA LEU A 85 13.65 -5.34 16.70
C LEU A 85 12.98 -4.00 17.07
N LEU A 86 11.75 -3.77 16.63
CA LEU A 86 11.00 -2.56 17.02
C LEU A 86 10.79 -2.47 18.53
N SER A 87 10.50 -3.58 19.20
CA SER A 87 10.34 -3.64 20.65
C SER A 87 11.64 -3.30 21.36
N GLU A 88 12.75 -3.90 20.96
CA GLU A 88 14.06 -3.68 21.56
C GLU A 88 14.58 -2.23 21.32
N MET A 89 14.23 -1.64 20.19
CA MET A 89 14.64 -0.27 19.84
C MET A 89 13.88 0.83 20.58
N GLN A 90 12.77 0.51 21.26
CA GLN A 90 11.98 1.52 21.97
C GLN A 90 12.80 2.27 23.06
N SER A 91 13.61 1.55 23.84
CA SER A 91 14.43 2.14 24.88
C SER A 91 15.55 3.03 24.31
N PRO A 92 16.36 2.59 23.34
CA PRO A 92 17.33 3.45 22.66
C PRO A 92 16.70 4.71 22.06
N TRP A 93 15.55 4.60 21.39
CA TRP A 93 14.87 5.76 20.79
C TRP A 93 14.42 6.78 21.85
N LYS A 94 13.87 6.33 22.98
CA LYS A 94 13.54 7.22 24.10
C LYS A 94 14.77 7.95 24.63
N SER A 95 15.90 7.25 24.76
CA SER A 95 17.16 7.86 25.20
C SER A 95 17.65 8.93 24.22
N CYS A 96 17.59 8.66 22.91
CA CYS A 96 17.95 9.64 21.89
C CYS A 96 17.01 10.87 21.92
N SER A 97 15.71 10.65 22.05
CA SER A 97 14.73 11.74 22.15
C SER A 97 15.00 12.65 23.36
N ASN A 98 15.29 12.06 24.51
CA ASN A 98 15.62 12.83 25.71
C ASN A 98 16.93 13.63 25.55
N TYR A 99 17.90 13.10 24.81
CA TYR A 99 19.15 13.81 24.53
C TYR A 99 18.94 15.03 23.63
N ILE A 100 18.06 14.92 22.64
CA ILE A 100 17.77 16.02 21.70
C ILE A 100 16.91 17.10 22.36
N ALA A 101 16.08 16.77 23.36
CA ALA A 101 15.17 17.69 24.03
C ALA A 101 15.89 18.62 25.03
N HIS A 102 17.17 18.40 25.27
CA HIS A 102 18.05 19.23 26.13
C HIS A 102 19.13 19.95 25.30
#